data_37ad67f688f7123fa77f4d954c7acd94
#
_entry.id   37ad67f688f7123fa77f4d954c7acd94
#
_cell.length_a   1.000
_cell.length_b   1.000
_cell.length_c   1.000
_cell.angle_alpha   90.00
_cell.angle_beta   90.00
_cell.angle_gamma   90.00
#
_symmetry.space_group_name_H-M   'P 1'
#
loop_
_entity.id
_entity.type
_entity.pdbx_description
1 polymer ?
#
loop_
_entity_poly.entity_id
_entity_poly.type
_entity_poly.pdbx_seq_one_letter_code
_entity_poly.pdbx_strand_id
1 'polypeptide(L)'
;MTINTSGRDLSPASHHPRDFLKNFSGTVITDGYQVYHKLDRERDDLTIGGCWIHARHPFADFIKSLKGAADGTIAQEAYAMITEMLHIDNGFDDLPAVNRLKQRQLILSEKVDAYFAWVKLKYTQVTHNSTIGKALAYSIHQESYLRTFLNDGDVPMDNNYAEQAIRPFTIGRKNFVLIETSNGARASAMI
;
A
#
# COMPACT_ATOMS: atom_id res chain seq x y z
N MET A 1 3.90 -6.56 -11.53
CA MET A 1 2.46 -6.26 -11.77
C MET A 1 1.87 -5.77 -10.47
N THR A 2 1.36 -4.57 -10.44
CA THR A 2 0.77 -3.98 -9.24
C THR A 2 -0.75 -4.20 -9.27
N ILE A 3 -1.32 -4.78 -8.22
CA ILE A 3 -2.75 -5.07 -8.13
C ILE A 3 -3.35 -4.21 -7.01
N ASN A 4 -4.36 -3.40 -7.35
CA ASN A 4 -5.12 -2.63 -6.36
C ASN A 4 -6.20 -3.48 -5.74
N THR A 5 -6.15 -3.66 -4.42
CA THR A 5 -7.09 -4.44 -3.63
C THR A 5 -7.96 -3.61 -2.69
N SER A 6 -7.96 -2.27 -2.82
CA SER A 6 -8.75 -1.36 -1.97
C SER A 6 -10.26 -1.37 -2.30
N GLY A 7 -10.83 -2.53 -2.60
CA GLY A 7 -12.26 -2.71 -2.81
C GLY A 7 -12.93 -3.31 -1.58
N ARG A 8 -13.73 -2.55 -0.83
CA ARG A 8 -14.80 -3.15 -0.02
C ARG A 8 -15.84 -3.68 -1.01
N ASP A 9 -15.57 -4.87 -1.56
CA ASP A 9 -16.55 -5.57 -2.37
C ASP A 9 -17.48 -6.35 -1.44
N LEU A 10 -18.70 -5.87 -1.29
CA LEU A 10 -19.79 -6.52 -0.57
C LEU A 10 -20.55 -7.49 -1.47
N SER A 11 -19.97 -7.93 -2.59
CA SER A 11 -20.61 -8.89 -3.48
C SER A 11 -20.15 -10.32 -3.17
N PRO A 12 -21.05 -11.33 -3.20
CA PRO A 12 -20.72 -12.74 -3.01
C PRO A 12 -19.83 -13.35 -4.11
N ALA A 13 -19.43 -12.59 -5.12
CA ALA A 13 -18.64 -12.99 -6.28
C ALA A 13 -17.23 -12.39 -6.29
N SER A 14 -16.69 -11.97 -5.14
CA SER A 14 -15.27 -11.63 -5.04
C SER A 14 -14.46 -12.89 -5.29
N HIS A 15 -13.93 -13.04 -6.51
CA HIS A 15 -12.96 -14.08 -6.84
C HIS A 15 -11.87 -14.06 -5.78
N HIS A 16 -11.72 -15.17 -5.09
CA HIS A 16 -10.78 -15.29 -3.99
C HIS A 16 -9.38 -14.88 -4.51
N PRO A 17 -8.61 -14.02 -3.84
CA PRO A 17 -7.28 -13.61 -4.30
C PRO A 17 -6.42 -14.78 -4.79
N ARG A 18 -6.64 -15.97 -4.21
CA ARG A 18 -6.02 -17.23 -4.62
C ARG A 18 -6.32 -17.60 -6.08
N ASP A 19 -7.58 -17.50 -6.51
CA ASP A 19 -7.99 -17.86 -7.89
C ASP A 19 -7.46 -16.83 -8.89
N PHE A 20 -7.47 -15.56 -8.49
CA PHE A 20 -6.95 -14.46 -9.31
C PHE A 20 -5.43 -14.58 -9.54
N LEU A 21 -4.67 -14.97 -8.51
CA LEU A 21 -3.21 -15.09 -8.59
C LEU A 21 -2.73 -16.51 -8.96
N LYS A 22 -3.65 -17.43 -9.29
CA LYS A 22 -3.31 -18.85 -9.52
C LYS A 22 -2.18 -19.08 -10.52
N ASN A 23 -2.16 -18.31 -11.59
CA ASN A 23 -1.19 -18.41 -12.68
C ASN A 23 -0.16 -17.27 -12.70
N PHE A 24 -0.11 -16.47 -11.64
CA PHE A 24 0.84 -15.37 -11.51
C PHE A 24 2.02 -15.81 -10.65
N SER A 25 3.24 -15.48 -11.08
CA SER A 25 4.47 -15.56 -10.29
C SER A 25 5.17 -14.20 -10.26
N GLY A 26 5.83 -13.87 -9.14
CA GLY A 26 6.52 -12.59 -8.94
C GLY A 26 5.99 -11.80 -7.75
N THR A 27 6.21 -10.48 -7.73
CA THR A 27 5.85 -9.61 -6.61
C THR A 27 4.52 -8.90 -6.84
N VAL A 28 3.65 -8.90 -5.82
CA VAL A 28 2.36 -8.19 -5.78
C VAL A 28 2.37 -7.18 -4.65
N ILE A 29 2.14 -5.90 -4.98
CA ILE A 29 2.00 -4.85 -3.96
C ILE A 29 0.54 -4.77 -3.49
N THR A 30 0.34 -4.83 -2.17
CA THR A 30 -0.98 -4.85 -1.55
C THR A 30 -1.12 -3.82 -0.43
N ASP A 31 -2.37 -3.58 -0.01
CA ASP A 31 -2.73 -2.72 1.10
C ASP A 31 -2.60 -3.38 2.49
N GLY A 32 -2.03 -4.59 2.55
CA GLY A 32 -1.87 -5.35 3.79
C GLY A 32 -3.06 -6.25 4.15
N TYR A 33 -3.94 -6.57 3.17
CA TYR A 33 -5.03 -7.52 3.42
C TYR A 33 -4.49 -8.92 3.71
N GLN A 34 -4.88 -9.50 4.87
CA GLN A 34 -4.30 -10.73 5.43
C GLN A 34 -4.35 -11.96 4.51
N VAL A 35 -5.28 -12.00 3.56
CA VAL A 35 -5.38 -13.13 2.61
C VAL A 35 -4.13 -13.22 1.73
N TYR A 36 -3.55 -12.07 1.34
CA TYR A 36 -2.30 -12.05 0.55
C TYR A 36 -1.11 -12.54 1.38
N HIS A 37 -1.03 -12.19 2.66
CA HIS A 37 0.01 -12.70 3.56
C HIS A 37 -0.07 -14.22 3.75
N LYS A 38 -1.25 -14.81 3.63
CA LYS A 38 -1.41 -16.27 3.64
C LYS A 38 -0.89 -16.87 2.35
N LEU A 39 -1.18 -16.29 1.20
CA LEU A 39 -0.69 -16.73 -0.11
C LEU A 39 0.84 -16.68 -0.20
N ASP A 40 1.47 -15.61 0.31
CA ASP A 40 2.92 -15.45 0.39
C ASP A 40 3.59 -16.64 1.14
N ARG A 41 2.98 -17.10 2.23
CA ARG A 41 3.48 -18.23 3.01
C ARG A 41 3.23 -19.60 2.38
N GLU A 42 2.28 -19.70 1.46
CA GLU A 42 1.88 -20.96 0.80
C GLU A 42 2.55 -21.15 -0.57
N ARG A 43 3.20 -20.10 -1.11
CA ARG A 43 3.73 -20.09 -2.47
C ARG A 43 5.11 -19.46 -2.54
N ASP A 44 6.10 -20.27 -2.93
CA ASP A 44 7.50 -19.81 -3.09
C ASP A 44 7.71 -18.94 -4.35
N ASP A 45 6.77 -19.01 -5.31
CA ASP A 45 6.81 -18.24 -6.57
C ASP A 45 6.11 -16.88 -6.48
N LEU A 46 5.55 -16.55 -5.32
CA LEU A 46 4.82 -15.32 -5.06
C LEU A 46 5.45 -14.56 -3.87
N THR A 47 5.75 -13.29 -4.06
CA THR A 47 6.21 -12.39 -3.00
C THR A 47 5.19 -11.29 -2.80
N ILE A 48 4.86 -10.97 -1.56
CA ILE A 48 3.99 -9.84 -1.23
C ILE A 48 4.83 -8.65 -0.80
N GLY A 49 4.56 -7.49 -1.41
CA GLY A 49 5.09 -6.20 -0.97
C GLY A 49 3.99 -5.33 -0.37
N GLY A 50 4.36 -4.47 0.57
CA GLY A 50 3.47 -3.49 1.17
C GLY A 50 3.50 -2.16 0.43
N CYS A 51 2.38 -1.45 0.42
CA CYS A 51 2.25 -0.12 -0.17
C CYS A 51 2.51 0.97 0.88
N TRP A 52 3.53 1.79 0.70
CA TRP A 52 3.87 2.88 1.61
C TRP A 52 2.83 4.01 1.63
N ILE A 53 2.08 4.21 0.54
CA ILE A 53 0.96 5.16 0.53
C ILE A 53 -0.14 4.69 1.48
N HIS A 54 -0.46 3.39 1.51
CA HIS A 54 -1.41 2.85 2.47
C HIS A 54 -0.92 2.94 3.93
N ALA A 55 0.38 2.79 4.16
CA ALA A 55 0.97 3.04 5.49
C ALA A 55 0.87 4.52 5.91
N ARG A 56 0.92 5.46 4.95
CA ARG A 56 0.82 6.91 5.20
C ARG A 56 -0.61 7.40 5.42
N HIS A 57 -1.61 6.78 4.78
CA HIS A 57 -3.02 7.23 4.79
C HIS A 57 -3.59 7.46 6.19
N PRO A 58 -3.45 6.55 7.19
CA PRO A 58 -4.00 6.76 8.52
C PRO A 58 -3.45 8.01 9.22
N PHE A 59 -2.19 8.34 8.99
CA PHE A 59 -1.58 9.55 9.54
C PHE A 59 -2.11 10.81 8.83
N ALA A 60 -2.26 10.77 7.50
CA ALA A 60 -2.85 11.86 6.74
C ALA A 60 -4.30 12.17 7.17
N ASP A 61 -5.08 11.12 7.40
CA ASP A 61 -6.48 11.28 7.83
C ASP A 61 -6.59 11.82 9.26
N PHE A 62 -5.69 11.41 10.15
CA PHE A 62 -5.60 11.99 11.48
C PHE A 62 -5.23 13.49 11.43
N ILE A 63 -4.22 13.86 10.64
CA ILE A 63 -3.81 15.27 10.44
C ILE A 63 -4.99 16.11 9.95
N LYS A 64 -5.75 15.64 8.95
CA LYS A 64 -6.95 16.33 8.45
C LYS A 64 -7.99 16.53 9.55
N SER A 65 -8.16 15.57 10.46
CA SER A 65 -9.13 15.65 11.55
C SER A 65 -8.82 16.74 12.57
N LEU A 66 -7.54 17.15 12.68
CA LEU A 66 -7.05 18.17 13.63
C LEU A 66 -7.27 19.61 13.16
N LYS A 67 -7.81 19.82 11.96
CA LYS A 67 -8.19 21.15 11.42
C LYS A 67 -7.10 22.22 11.56
N GLY A 68 -5.84 21.87 11.34
CA GLY A 68 -4.70 22.80 11.38
C GLY A 68 -3.83 22.75 12.64
N ALA A 69 -4.24 22.03 13.70
CA ALA A 69 -3.46 21.87 14.93
C ALA A 69 -2.57 20.60 14.89
N ALA A 70 -1.97 20.30 13.73
CA ALA A 70 -1.21 19.06 13.53
C ALA A 70 0.28 19.18 13.87
N ASP A 71 0.80 20.40 14.06
CA ASP A 71 2.23 20.64 14.27
C ASP A 71 2.77 19.94 15.52
N GLY A 72 3.90 19.24 15.35
CA GLY A 72 4.55 18.48 16.41
C GLY A 72 3.83 17.21 16.84
N THR A 73 2.79 16.76 16.11
CA THR A 73 2.12 15.49 16.41
C THR A 73 2.87 14.30 15.83
N ILE A 74 2.74 13.14 16.49
CA ILE A 74 3.26 11.84 15.98
C ILE A 74 2.79 11.58 14.54
N ALA A 75 1.54 11.94 14.22
CA ALA A 75 1.00 11.77 12.87
C ALA A 75 1.74 12.58 11.83
N GLN A 76 2.10 13.83 12.14
CA GLN A 76 2.83 14.69 11.23
C GLN A 76 4.27 14.22 11.05
N GLU A 77 4.93 13.81 12.13
CA GLU A 77 6.28 13.23 12.07
C GLU A 77 6.29 11.98 11.16
N ALA A 78 5.37 11.02 11.38
CA ALA A 78 5.24 9.82 10.54
C ALA A 78 4.95 10.15 9.07
N TYR A 79 4.00 11.06 8.84
CA TYR A 79 3.62 11.50 7.50
C TYR A 79 4.80 12.14 6.75
N ALA A 80 5.58 12.97 7.44
CA ALA A 80 6.76 13.62 6.85
C ALA A 80 7.84 12.59 6.50
N MET A 81 8.17 11.66 7.39
CA MET A 81 9.17 10.62 7.15
C MET A 81 8.79 9.75 5.93
N ILE A 82 7.54 9.30 5.85
CA ILE A 82 7.08 8.47 4.72
C ILE A 82 7.07 9.29 3.42
N THR A 83 6.63 10.55 3.48
CA THR A 83 6.59 11.43 2.30
C THR A 83 7.98 11.71 1.76
N GLU A 84 8.96 11.92 2.64
CA GLU A 84 10.37 12.08 2.26
C GLU A 84 10.89 10.83 1.54
N MET A 85 10.66 9.64 2.10
CA MET A 85 11.11 8.38 1.49
C MET A 85 10.48 8.16 0.10
N LEU A 86 9.17 8.42 -0.05
CA LEU A 86 8.47 8.35 -1.34
C LEU A 86 9.03 9.36 -2.36
N HIS A 87 9.33 10.58 -1.90
CA HIS A 87 9.91 11.62 -2.77
C HIS A 87 11.30 11.23 -3.27
N ILE A 88 12.13 10.65 -2.41
CA ILE A 88 13.46 10.16 -2.78
C ILE A 88 13.34 9.01 -3.79
N ASP A 89 12.44 8.04 -3.56
CA ASP A 89 12.24 6.89 -4.44
C ASP A 89 11.75 7.31 -5.84
N ASN A 90 10.84 8.26 -5.93
CA ASN A 90 10.37 8.82 -7.20
C ASN A 90 11.51 9.45 -8.01
N GLY A 91 12.55 9.96 -7.36
CA GLY A 91 13.76 10.45 -8.03
C GLY A 91 14.58 9.36 -8.73
N PHE A 92 14.26 8.10 -8.51
CA PHE A 92 14.93 6.93 -9.11
C PHE A 92 14.13 6.28 -10.24
N ASP A 93 12.94 6.80 -10.59
CA ASP A 93 12.03 6.18 -11.55
C ASP A 93 12.65 5.96 -12.94
N ASP A 94 13.48 6.89 -13.39
CA ASP A 94 14.16 6.82 -14.68
C ASP A 94 15.41 5.90 -14.68
N LEU A 95 15.82 5.38 -13.52
CA LEU A 95 16.98 4.50 -13.42
C LEU A 95 16.64 3.06 -13.82
N PRO A 96 17.58 2.34 -14.48
CA PRO A 96 17.46 0.89 -14.62
C PRO A 96 17.33 0.20 -13.25
N ALA A 97 16.58 -0.90 -13.19
CA ALA A 97 16.27 -1.62 -11.94
C ALA A 97 17.49 -1.89 -11.05
N VAL A 98 18.60 -2.34 -11.66
CA VAL A 98 19.85 -2.60 -10.91
C VAL A 98 20.42 -1.34 -10.25
N ASN A 99 20.35 -0.20 -10.93
CA ASN A 99 20.83 1.08 -10.39
C ASN A 99 19.85 1.64 -9.35
N ARG A 100 18.55 1.52 -9.59
CA ARG A 100 17.50 1.88 -8.63
C ARG A 100 17.67 1.10 -7.33
N LEU A 101 17.88 -0.21 -7.40
CA LEU A 101 18.13 -1.05 -6.23
C LEU A 101 19.34 -0.56 -5.43
N LYS A 102 20.46 -0.27 -6.09
CA LYS A 102 21.67 0.25 -5.44
C LYS A 102 21.40 1.57 -4.72
N GLN A 103 20.68 2.51 -5.36
CA GLN A 103 20.35 3.79 -4.74
C GLN A 103 19.40 3.62 -3.55
N ARG A 104 18.41 2.74 -3.65
CA ARG A 104 17.51 2.39 -2.54
C ARG A 104 18.28 1.83 -1.34
N GLN A 105 19.18 0.88 -1.59
CA GLN A 105 20.00 0.28 -0.54
C GLN A 105 20.96 1.29 0.09
N LEU A 106 21.51 2.23 -0.69
CA LEU A 106 22.45 3.24 -0.20
C LEU A 106 21.75 4.34 0.62
N ILE A 107 20.56 4.79 0.19
CA ILE A 107 19.91 5.99 0.72
C ILE A 107 18.67 5.64 1.56
N LEU A 108 17.80 4.76 1.05
CA LEU A 108 16.50 4.50 1.67
C LEU A 108 16.56 3.44 2.76
N SER A 109 17.52 2.51 2.73
CA SER A 109 17.64 1.47 3.75
C SER A 109 17.78 2.08 5.14
N GLU A 110 18.69 3.04 5.34
CA GLU A 110 18.89 3.74 6.61
C GLU A 110 17.64 4.52 7.05
N LYS A 111 16.95 5.18 6.10
CA LYS A 111 15.72 5.93 6.41
C LYS A 111 14.57 5.00 6.81
N VAL A 112 14.45 3.86 6.17
CA VAL A 112 13.46 2.82 6.52
C VAL A 112 13.76 2.26 7.91
N ASP A 113 15.02 1.99 8.23
CA ASP A 113 15.45 1.52 9.56
C ASP A 113 15.14 2.57 10.65
N ALA A 114 15.45 3.83 10.37
CA ALA A 114 15.14 4.95 11.28
C ALA A 114 13.63 5.10 11.50
N TYR A 115 12.83 4.99 10.43
CA TYR A 115 11.37 5.02 10.52
C TYR A 115 10.83 3.91 11.43
N PHE A 116 11.24 2.65 11.23
CA PHE A 116 10.73 1.54 12.04
C PHE A 116 11.23 1.58 13.49
N ALA A 117 12.46 2.04 13.73
CA ALA A 117 12.94 2.28 15.08
C ALA A 117 12.09 3.35 15.80
N TRP A 118 11.82 4.45 15.10
CA TRP A 118 10.98 5.54 15.58
C TRP A 118 9.52 5.06 15.82
N VAL A 119 8.90 4.32 14.89
CA VAL A 119 7.54 3.78 15.04
C VAL A 119 7.44 2.89 16.28
N LYS A 120 8.39 1.96 16.47
CA LYS A 120 8.42 1.06 17.63
C LYS A 120 8.53 1.85 18.94
N LEU A 121 9.39 2.88 18.98
CA LEU A 121 9.51 3.76 20.14
C LEU A 121 8.20 4.53 20.41
N LYS A 122 7.61 5.18 19.39
CA LYS A 122 6.36 5.94 19.56
C LYS A 122 5.18 5.06 19.95
N TYR A 123 5.14 3.82 19.47
CA TYR A 123 4.08 2.87 19.82
C TYR A 123 4.04 2.57 21.32
N THR A 124 5.18 2.56 22.02
CA THR A 124 5.22 2.39 23.47
C THR A 124 4.69 3.61 24.26
N GLN A 125 4.55 4.76 23.59
CA GLN A 125 4.19 6.04 24.22
C GLN A 125 2.71 6.41 24.00
N VAL A 126 1.95 5.60 23.26
CA VAL A 126 0.55 5.89 22.91
C VAL A 126 -0.40 4.78 23.38
N THR A 127 -1.67 5.12 23.54
CA THR A 127 -2.70 4.11 23.74
C THR A 127 -2.89 3.28 22.48
N HIS A 128 -2.69 1.97 22.54
CA HIS A 128 -2.69 1.06 21.39
C HIS A 128 -4.03 1.07 20.62
N ASN A 129 -5.15 1.25 21.30
CA ASN A 129 -6.47 1.32 20.69
C ASN A 129 -6.84 2.70 20.11
N SER A 130 -5.99 3.72 20.32
CA SER A 130 -6.19 5.04 19.70
C SER A 130 -5.99 4.97 18.18
N THR A 131 -6.47 5.99 17.45
CA THR A 131 -6.28 6.10 16.00
C THR A 131 -4.78 6.05 15.64
N ILE A 132 -3.95 6.79 16.38
CA ILE A 132 -2.49 6.79 16.17
C ILE A 132 -1.86 5.46 16.56
N GLY A 133 -2.28 4.85 17.67
CA GLY A 133 -1.80 3.54 18.08
C GLY A 133 -2.06 2.47 17.01
N LYS A 134 -3.25 2.47 16.41
CA LYS A 134 -3.60 1.56 15.30
C LYS A 134 -2.77 1.83 14.04
N ALA A 135 -2.49 3.10 13.71
CA ALA A 135 -1.66 3.46 12.57
C ALA A 135 -0.20 2.98 12.75
N LEU A 136 0.37 3.18 13.94
CA LEU A 136 1.71 2.68 14.28
C LEU A 136 1.76 1.15 14.29
N ALA A 137 0.74 0.48 14.87
CA ALA A 137 0.63 -0.98 14.87
C ALA A 137 0.57 -1.54 13.45
N TYR A 138 -0.19 -0.89 12.53
CA TYR A 138 -0.20 -1.27 11.12
C TYR A 138 1.21 -1.25 10.53
N SER A 139 1.96 -0.16 10.71
CA SER A 139 3.34 -0.06 10.21
C SER A 139 4.22 -1.19 10.77
N ILE A 140 4.13 -1.48 12.06
CA ILE A 140 4.91 -2.57 12.70
C ILE A 140 4.55 -3.93 12.09
N HIS A 141 3.26 -4.23 11.93
CA HIS A 141 2.81 -5.52 11.39
C HIS A 141 3.13 -5.67 9.89
N GLN A 142 3.26 -4.57 9.17
CA GLN A 142 3.58 -4.56 7.74
C GLN A 142 5.08 -4.39 7.46
N GLU A 143 5.96 -4.31 8.47
CA GLU A 143 7.37 -3.99 8.30
C GLU A 143 8.07 -4.86 7.25
N SER A 144 7.91 -6.19 7.31
CA SER A 144 8.54 -7.11 6.36
C SER A 144 8.08 -6.86 4.93
N TYR A 145 6.80 -6.62 4.74
CA TYR A 145 6.20 -6.34 3.44
C TYR A 145 6.57 -4.96 2.90
N LEU A 146 6.62 -3.94 3.76
CA LEU A 146 7.03 -2.59 3.40
C LEU A 146 8.51 -2.51 3.02
N ARG A 147 9.34 -3.46 3.44
CA ARG A 147 10.76 -3.55 3.10
C ARG A 147 11.02 -4.26 1.76
N THR A 148 10.04 -4.91 1.15
CA THR A 148 10.21 -5.74 -0.06
C THR A 148 10.85 -4.96 -1.22
N PHE A 149 10.52 -3.67 -1.40
CA PHE A 149 11.09 -2.83 -2.46
C PHE A 149 12.60 -2.59 -2.35
N LEU A 150 13.20 -2.84 -1.18
CA LEU A 150 14.64 -2.77 -0.96
C LEU A 150 15.40 -4.01 -1.47
N ASN A 151 14.68 -5.05 -1.87
CA ASN A 151 15.28 -6.32 -2.34
C ASN A 151 15.28 -6.43 -3.87
N ASP A 152 14.44 -5.63 -4.56
CA ASP A 152 14.30 -5.70 -6.01
C ASP A 152 14.00 -4.29 -6.57
N GLY A 153 14.79 -3.87 -7.56
CA GLY A 153 14.63 -2.57 -8.20
C GLY A 153 13.38 -2.43 -9.06
N ASP A 154 12.78 -3.52 -9.51
CA ASP A 154 11.53 -3.52 -10.28
C ASP A 154 10.27 -3.47 -9.39
N VAL A 155 10.42 -3.73 -8.09
CA VAL A 155 9.31 -3.66 -7.13
C VAL A 155 9.06 -2.19 -6.76
N PRO A 156 7.87 -1.61 -7.03
CA PRO A 156 7.57 -0.23 -6.66
C PRO A 156 7.35 -0.09 -5.16
N MET A 157 7.65 1.09 -4.63
CA MET A 157 7.40 1.44 -3.23
C MET A 157 5.90 1.61 -2.92
N ASP A 158 5.10 1.89 -3.96
CA ASP A 158 3.65 2.05 -3.86
C ASP A 158 2.90 1.42 -5.05
N ASN A 159 1.58 1.44 -4.99
CA ASN A 159 0.70 0.91 -6.05
C ASN A 159 -0.01 2.00 -6.86
N ASN A 160 0.47 3.24 -6.84
CA ASN A 160 -0.16 4.39 -7.49
C ASN A 160 -0.45 4.16 -8.98
N TYR A 161 0.48 3.54 -9.72
CA TYR A 161 0.27 3.25 -11.15
C TYR A 161 -0.92 2.32 -11.37
N ALA A 162 -1.07 1.30 -10.54
CA ALA A 162 -2.23 0.40 -10.65
C ALA A 162 -3.53 1.09 -10.25
N GLU A 163 -3.51 1.93 -9.21
CA GLU A 163 -4.67 2.70 -8.78
C GLU A 163 -5.10 3.70 -9.86
N GLN A 164 -4.16 4.40 -10.48
CA GLN A 164 -4.45 5.32 -11.56
C GLN A 164 -4.99 4.60 -12.80
N ALA A 165 -4.45 3.43 -13.16
CA ALA A 165 -4.91 2.63 -14.28
C ALA A 165 -6.37 2.13 -14.09
N ILE A 166 -6.78 1.84 -12.85
CA ILE A 166 -8.13 1.36 -12.52
C ILE A 166 -9.11 2.53 -12.28
N ARG A 167 -8.62 3.72 -11.93
CA ARG A 167 -9.47 4.88 -11.60
C ARG A 167 -10.51 5.23 -12.65
N PRO A 168 -10.26 5.22 -13.98
CA PRO A 168 -11.29 5.46 -14.99
C PRO A 168 -12.45 4.47 -14.90
N PHE A 169 -12.16 3.19 -14.62
CA PHE A 169 -13.17 2.14 -14.49
C PHE A 169 -14.01 2.29 -13.22
N THR A 170 -13.39 2.71 -12.10
CA THR A 170 -14.12 2.94 -10.84
C THR A 170 -15.00 4.20 -10.90
N ILE A 171 -14.59 5.24 -11.62
CA ILE A 171 -15.41 6.43 -11.89
C ILE A 171 -16.59 6.06 -12.79
N GLY A 172 -16.36 5.28 -13.85
CA GLY A 172 -17.42 4.74 -14.70
C GLY A 172 -18.45 3.95 -13.89
N ARG A 173 -18.00 3.10 -12.97
CA ARG A 173 -18.85 2.31 -12.07
C ARG A 173 -19.72 3.18 -11.13
N LYS A 174 -19.25 4.32 -10.67
CA LYS A 174 -20.04 5.28 -9.89
C LYS A 174 -21.10 5.99 -10.73
N ASN A 175 -20.87 6.17 -12.01
CA ASN A 175 -21.82 6.79 -12.95
C ASN A 175 -22.88 5.80 -13.46
N PHE A 176 -22.64 4.49 -13.33
CA PHE A 176 -23.58 3.41 -13.71
C PHE A 176 -24.48 2.96 -12.56
N VAL A 177 -24.83 3.84 -11.61
CA VAL A 177 -25.65 3.55 -10.43
C VAL A 177 -27.07 3.06 -10.77
N LEU A 178 -27.53 3.20 -12.04
CA LEU A 178 -28.83 2.72 -12.52
C LEU A 178 -28.64 1.71 -13.68
N ILE A 179 -28.21 0.49 -13.37
CA ILE A 179 -28.25 -0.62 -14.31
C ILE A 179 -29.53 -1.41 -14.01
N GLU A 180 -30.59 -1.15 -14.79
CA GLU A 180 -31.91 -1.78 -14.61
C GLU A 180 -31.98 -3.22 -15.14
N THR A 181 -30.95 -3.74 -15.80
CA THR A 181 -30.99 -5.07 -16.42
C THR A 181 -29.75 -5.89 -16.13
N SER A 182 -29.91 -7.21 -15.93
CA SER A 182 -28.83 -8.16 -15.75
C SER A 182 -27.81 -8.19 -16.91
N ASN A 183 -28.24 -7.86 -18.13
CA ASN A 183 -27.40 -7.76 -19.32
C ASN A 183 -26.54 -6.49 -19.31
N GLY A 184 -27.07 -5.37 -18.82
CA GLY A 184 -26.32 -4.14 -18.63
C GLY A 184 -25.22 -4.30 -17.57
N ALA A 185 -25.50 -5.02 -16.48
CA ALA A 185 -24.52 -5.35 -15.45
C ALA A 185 -23.37 -6.22 -16.00
N ARG A 186 -23.66 -7.20 -16.86
CA ARG A 186 -22.66 -8.04 -17.53
C ARG A 186 -21.78 -7.26 -18.51
N ALA A 187 -22.38 -6.35 -19.30
CA ALA A 187 -21.64 -5.50 -20.24
C ALA A 187 -20.66 -4.57 -19.51
N SER A 188 -21.06 -4.01 -18.37
CA SER A 188 -20.20 -3.16 -17.54
C SER A 188 -19.08 -3.92 -16.83
N ALA A 189 -19.20 -5.24 -16.65
CA ALA A 189 -18.17 -6.08 -16.04
C ALA A 189 -17.12 -6.59 -17.06
N MET A 190 -17.35 -6.40 -18.36
CA MET A 190 -16.45 -6.82 -19.46
C MET A 190 -15.58 -5.68 -20.02
N ILE A 191 -15.72 -4.47 -19.52
CA ILE A 191 -14.89 -3.32 -19.85
C ILE A 191 -13.89 -3.11 -18.71
#